data_4d810ff7b35607d4025f1ac864634ce8
#
_entry.id   4d810ff7b35607d4025f1ac864634ce8
#
_cell.length_a   1.000
_cell.length_b   1.000
_cell.length_c   1.000
_cell.angle_alpha   90.00
_cell.angle_beta   90.00
_cell.angle_gamma   90.00
#
_symmetry.space_group_name_H-M   'P 1'
#
loop_
_entity.id
_entity.type
_entity.pdbx_description
1 polymer ?
#
loop_
_entity_poly.entity_id
_entity_poly.type
_entity_poly.pdbx_seq_one_letter_code
_entity_poly.pdbx_strand_id
1 'polypeptide(L)'
;MNKRGHVLNAVLLSIGVGAVLQPTWDVATAKTIIELSVPVTLGALLPDVDTAFGKHRKTLHNLPLLAVLGAWPIYFGNLQFVWIGIATHYILDVVGSTRGIALFYPLSPKEYNLPVGIPVSSSRSDLVTVLVTVAEVGAFAGGLYYLLPEVTAYTAEMGIALPL
;
A
#
# COMPACT_ATOMS: atom_id res chain seq x y z
N MET A 1 10.53 -7.10 3.97
CA MET A 1 10.84 -6.48 5.30
C MET A 1 10.41 -7.40 6.44
N ASN A 2 10.60 -7.03 7.72
CA ASN A 2 10.03 -7.79 8.85
C ASN A 2 8.61 -7.26 9.20
N LYS A 3 7.85 -8.04 9.97
CA LYS A 3 6.47 -7.66 10.37
C LYS A 3 6.39 -6.27 11.02
N ARG A 4 7.40 -5.91 11.85
CA ARG A 4 7.47 -4.59 12.49
C ARG A 4 7.57 -3.47 11.44
N GLY A 5 8.38 -3.65 10.39
CA GLY A 5 8.51 -2.68 9.31
C GLY A 5 7.20 -2.48 8.55
N HIS A 6 6.47 -3.56 8.24
CA HIS A 6 5.16 -3.47 7.57
C HIS A 6 4.11 -2.75 8.42
N VAL A 7 4.06 -3.02 9.73
CA VAL A 7 3.16 -2.30 10.66
C VAL A 7 3.55 -0.84 10.78
N LEU A 8 4.84 -0.54 10.94
CA LEU A 8 5.33 0.84 11.02
C LEU A 8 4.98 1.64 9.75
N ASN A 9 5.23 1.06 8.57
CA ASN A 9 4.85 1.66 7.30
C ASN A 9 3.33 1.90 7.23
N ALA A 10 2.49 0.91 7.52
CA ALA A 10 1.04 1.03 7.46
C ALA A 10 0.50 2.14 8.38
N VAL A 11 1.00 2.23 9.60
CA VAL A 11 0.60 3.28 10.55
C VAL A 11 1.04 4.66 10.08
N LEU A 12 2.30 4.82 9.69
CA LEU A 12 2.82 6.10 9.21
C LEU A 12 2.15 6.54 7.90
N LEU A 13 1.88 5.58 6.99
CA LEU A 13 1.14 5.84 5.76
C LEU A 13 -0.29 6.33 6.06
N SER A 14 -0.99 5.67 6.99
CA SER A 14 -2.33 6.07 7.39
C SER A 14 -2.38 7.47 8.00
N ILE A 15 -1.37 7.82 8.81
CA ILE A 15 -1.23 9.18 9.36
C ILE A 15 -0.98 10.19 8.23
N GLY A 16 -0.03 9.91 7.34
CA GLY A 16 0.30 10.80 6.23
C GLY A 16 -0.87 11.01 5.26
N VAL A 17 -1.51 9.91 4.82
CA VAL A 17 -2.67 9.97 3.93
C VAL A 17 -3.86 10.66 4.61
N GLY A 18 -4.14 10.36 5.88
CA GLY A 18 -5.21 11.03 6.64
C GLY A 18 -4.99 12.52 6.76
N ALA A 19 -3.75 12.97 7.01
CA ALA A 19 -3.39 14.38 7.05
C ALA A 19 -3.48 15.08 5.69
N VAL A 20 -3.18 14.37 4.59
CA VAL A 20 -3.33 14.88 3.22
C VAL A 20 -4.81 15.03 2.85
N LEU A 21 -5.65 14.05 3.22
CA LEU A 21 -7.10 14.07 2.93
C LEU A 21 -7.86 15.08 3.79
N GLN A 22 -7.44 15.29 5.05
CA GLN A 22 -8.06 16.19 6.02
C GLN A 22 -6.98 17.08 6.67
N PRO A 23 -6.54 18.17 5.98
CA PRO A 23 -5.42 19.00 6.44
C PRO A 23 -5.78 19.99 7.56
N THR A 24 -6.96 19.89 8.15
CA THR A 24 -7.45 20.80 9.19
C THR A 24 -6.84 20.56 10.57
N TRP A 25 -6.21 19.39 10.79
CA TRP A 25 -5.59 18.99 12.06
C TRP A 25 -6.53 19.04 13.26
N ASP A 26 -7.77 18.59 13.06
CA ASP A 26 -8.85 18.55 14.03
C ASP A 26 -9.37 17.11 14.25
N VAL A 27 -10.57 17.00 14.84
CA VAL A 27 -11.23 15.71 15.07
C VAL A 27 -11.53 14.97 13.77
N ALA A 28 -11.80 15.66 12.67
CA ALA A 28 -12.03 15.03 11.37
C ALA A 28 -10.75 14.37 10.85
N THR A 29 -9.60 15.04 10.98
CA THR A 29 -8.29 14.46 10.65
C THR A 29 -8.02 13.19 11.48
N ALA A 30 -8.23 13.26 12.81
CA ALA A 30 -8.03 12.12 13.70
C ALA A 30 -8.95 10.94 13.33
N LYS A 31 -10.21 11.20 13.00
CA LYS A 31 -11.17 10.20 12.57
C LYS A 31 -10.70 9.50 11.29
N THR A 32 -10.31 10.26 10.26
CA THR A 32 -9.80 9.73 9.00
C THR A 32 -8.56 8.86 9.21
N ILE A 33 -7.61 9.30 10.04
CA ILE A 33 -6.43 8.50 10.39
C ILE A 33 -6.82 7.17 11.03
N ILE A 34 -7.76 7.16 11.97
CA ILE A 34 -8.22 5.92 12.65
C ILE A 34 -8.92 5.00 11.66
N GLU A 35 -9.80 5.53 10.81
CA GLU A 35 -10.53 4.76 9.79
C GLU A 35 -9.59 4.10 8.78
N LEU A 36 -8.47 4.72 8.45
CA LEU A 36 -7.44 4.16 7.58
C LEU A 36 -6.54 3.16 8.33
N SER A 37 -6.13 3.47 9.56
CA SER A 37 -5.06 2.75 10.26
C SER A 37 -5.37 1.27 10.46
N VAL A 38 -6.59 0.91 10.83
CA VAL A 38 -6.96 -0.49 11.09
C VAL A 38 -6.95 -1.31 9.81
N PRO A 39 -7.71 -0.96 8.74
CA PRO A 39 -7.76 -1.78 7.53
C PRO A 39 -6.41 -1.80 6.78
N VAL A 40 -5.67 -0.69 6.74
CA VAL A 40 -4.35 -0.65 6.11
C VAL A 40 -3.34 -1.52 6.87
N THR A 41 -3.36 -1.50 8.21
CA THR A 41 -2.48 -2.38 9.00
C THR A 41 -2.84 -3.86 8.81
N LEU A 42 -4.11 -4.22 8.81
CA LEU A 42 -4.56 -5.59 8.53
C LEU A 42 -4.14 -6.02 7.13
N GLY A 43 -4.30 -5.17 6.14
CA GLY A 43 -3.84 -5.40 4.77
C GLY A 43 -2.32 -5.59 4.68
N ALA A 44 -1.56 -4.79 5.41
CA ALA A 44 -0.10 -4.90 5.44
C ALA A 44 0.41 -6.18 6.13
N LEU A 45 -0.38 -6.81 6.98
CA LEU A 45 -0.04 -8.08 7.62
C LEU A 45 -0.53 -9.30 6.84
N LEU A 46 -1.54 -9.14 5.99
CA LEU A 46 -2.20 -10.25 5.29
C LEU A 46 -1.25 -11.07 4.41
N PRO A 47 -0.35 -10.50 3.59
CA PRO A 47 0.53 -11.30 2.74
C PRO A 47 1.42 -12.26 3.52
N ASP A 48 1.91 -11.86 4.69
CA ASP A 48 2.79 -12.67 5.55
C ASP A 48 2.09 -13.88 6.19
N VAL A 49 0.76 -13.97 6.12
CA VAL A 49 0.00 -15.14 6.60
C VAL A 49 0.32 -16.38 5.75
N ASP A 50 0.81 -16.20 4.51
CA ASP A 50 1.23 -17.31 3.65
C ASP A 50 2.38 -18.15 4.25
N THR A 51 3.10 -17.65 5.22
CA THR A 51 4.10 -18.41 5.98
C THR A 51 3.51 -19.61 6.73
N ALA A 52 2.21 -19.59 7.04
CA ALA A 52 1.53 -20.64 7.78
C ALA A 52 1.03 -21.79 6.89
N PHE A 53 0.73 -21.53 5.61
CA PHE A 53 0.08 -22.54 4.76
C PHE A 53 0.57 -22.56 3.31
N GLY A 54 1.36 -21.60 2.90
CA GLY A 54 1.75 -21.42 1.50
C GLY A 54 3.25 -21.30 1.28
N LYS A 55 3.59 -20.76 0.12
CA LYS A 55 4.96 -20.40 -0.25
C LYS A 55 5.16 -18.91 0.03
N HIS A 56 5.88 -18.61 1.11
CA HIS A 56 6.17 -17.21 1.47
C HIS A 56 6.78 -16.42 0.30
N ARG A 57 6.37 -15.16 0.16
CA ARG A 57 6.69 -14.23 -0.93
C ARG A 57 6.11 -14.61 -2.30
N LYS A 58 5.17 -15.56 -2.34
CA LYS A 58 4.51 -16.03 -3.58
C LYS A 58 3.00 -16.12 -3.42
N THR A 59 2.52 -16.97 -2.47
CA THR A 59 1.11 -17.36 -2.40
C THR A 59 0.18 -16.18 -2.17
N LEU A 60 0.51 -15.27 -1.26
CA LEU A 60 -0.24 -14.04 -1.00
C LEU A 60 0.52 -12.75 -1.40
N HIS A 61 1.65 -12.87 -2.10
CA HIS A 61 2.47 -11.75 -2.54
C HIS A 61 2.41 -11.60 -4.06
N ASN A 62 1.19 -11.47 -4.62
CA ASN A 62 1.00 -11.42 -6.06
C ASN A 62 -0.10 -10.43 -6.48
N LEU A 63 -0.01 -9.95 -7.71
CA LEU A 63 -0.95 -8.99 -8.29
C LEU A 63 -2.38 -9.52 -8.41
N PRO A 64 -2.64 -10.82 -8.73
CA PRO A 64 -3.99 -11.37 -8.69
C PRO A 64 -4.70 -11.18 -7.35
N LEU A 65 -4.04 -11.43 -6.21
CA LEU A 65 -4.61 -11.18 -4.90
C LEU A 65 -4.90 -9.69 -4.67
N LEU A 66 -3.94 -8.83 -5.01
CA LEU A 66 -4.10 -7.38 -4.89
C LEU A 66 -5.30 -6.88 -5.73
N ALA A 67 -5.43 -7.38 -6.98
CA ALA A 67 -6.55 -7.03 -7.86
C ALA A 67 -7.90 -7.47 -7.28
N VAL A 68 -7.99 -8.69 -6.74
CA VAL A 68 -9.22 -9.20 -6.11
C VAL A 68 -9.60 -8.34 -4.91
N LEU A 69 -8.65 -8.05 -4.01
CA LEU A 69 -8.94 -7.24 -2.80
C LEU A 69 -9.10 -5.75 -3.10
N GLY A 70 -8.51 -5.25 -4.19
CA GLY A 70 -8.76 -3.88 -4.69
C GLY A 70 -10.16 -3.72 -5.30
N ALA A 71 -10.65 -4.75 -6.00
CA ALA A 71 -12.00 -4.76 -6.54
C ALA A 71 -13.08 -5.09 -5.49
N TRP A 72 -12.72 -5.74 -4.39
CA TRP A 72 -13.65 -6.23 -3.37
C TRP A 72 -14.60 -5.15 -2.83
N PRO A 73 -14.12 -3.96 -2.41
CA PRO A 73 -14.99 -2.89 -1.92
C PRO A 73 -16.05 -2.44 -2.92
N ILE A 74 -15.74 -2.49 -4.22
CA ILE A 74 -16.66 -2.05 -5.29
C ILE A 74 -17.87 -2.98 -5.36
N TYR A 75 -17.65 -4.31 -5.20
CA TYR A 75 -18.73 -5.30 -5.33
C TYR A 75 -19.45 -5.60 -4.03
N PHE A 76 -18.75 -5.55 -2.90
CA PHE A 76 -19.26 -6.00 -1.59
C PHE A 76 -19.43 -4.87 -0.56
N GLY A 77 -18.96 -3.67 -0.84
CA GLY A 77 -19.12 -2.51 0.05
C GLY A 77 -18.37 -2.59 1.38
N ASN A 78 -17.44 -3.55 1.53
CA ASN A 78 -16.66 -3.72 2.76
C ASN A 78 -15.17 -3.96 2.45
N LEU A 79 -14.33 -4.13 3.47
CA LEU A 79 -12.86 -4.26 3.38
C LEU A 79 -12.19 -3.08 2.66
N GLN A 80 -12.80 -1.89 2.76
CA GLN A 80 -12.23 -0.66 2.23
C GLN A 80 -10.83 -0.45 2.81
N PHE A 81 -9.90 0.04 1.97
CA PHE A 81 -8.52 0.35 2.33
C PHE A 81 -7.60 -0.85 2.67
N VAL A 82 -8.11 -2.09 2.80
CA VAL A 82 -7.26 -3.28 3.02
C VAL A 82 -6.27 -3.48 1.88
N TRP A 83 -6.70 -3.27 0.64
CA TRP A 83 -5.84 -3.38 -0.54
C TRP A 83 -4.67 -2.39 -0.53
N ILE A 84 -4.83 -1.20 0.10
CA ILE A 84 -3.74 -0.23 0.28
C ILE A 84 -2.64 -0.84 1.15
N GLY A 85 -3.02 -1.49 2.26
CA GLY A 85 -2.06 -2.18 3.12
C GLY A 85 -1.30 -3.29 2.39
N ILE A 86 -1.98 -4.05 1.52
CA ILE A 86 -1.33 -5.08 0.69
C ILE A 86 -0.39 -4.45 -0.33
N ALA A 87 -0.82 -3.37 -0.99
CA ALA A 87 0.00 -2.67 -1.99
C ALA A 87 1.29 -2.11 -1.37
N THR A 88 1.19 -1.42 -0.24
CA THR A 88 2.36 -0.88 0.46
C THR A 88 3.27 -1.98 1.01
N HIS A 89 2.71 -3.12 1.48
CA HIS A 89 3.51 -4.30 1.83
C HIS A 89 4.37 -4.77 0.65
N TYR A 90 3.78 -4.88 -0.56
CA TYR A 90 4.53 -5.29 -1.75
C TYR A 90 5.60 -4.27 -2.14
N ILE A 91 5.26 -2.97 -2.10
CA ILE A 91 6.23 -1.89 -2.36
C ILE A 91 7.42 -2.01 -1.41
N LEU A 92 7.15 -2.15 -0.12
CA LEU A 92 8.20 -2.25 0.90
C LEU A 92 9.06 -3.51 0.74
N ASP A 93 8.48 -4.63 0.28
CA ASP A 93 9.24 -5.85 0.01
C ASP A 93 10.04 -5.79 -1.29
N VAL A 94 9.55 -5.12 -2.33
CA VAL A 94 10.27 -4.94 -3.60
C VAL A 94 11.39 -3.91 -3.46
N VAL A 95 11.13 -2.78 -2.79
CA VAL A 95 12.08 -1.66 -2.66
C VAL A 95 12.99 -1.84 -1.46
N GLY A 96 12.43 -2.21 -0.32
CA GLY A 96 13.11 -2.17 0.97
C GLY A 96 13.90 -3.43 1.32
N SER A 97 13.76 -4.55 0.62
CA SER A 97 14.44 -5.79 0.96
C SER A 97 15.32 -6.34 -0.16
N THR A 98 16.35 -7.13 0.21
CA THR A 98 17.26 -7.77 -0.76
C THR A 98 16.61 -8.93 -1.51
N ARG A 99 15.48 -9.44 -1.02
CA ARG A 99 14.72 -10.52 -1.65
C ARG A 99 13.36 -10.00 -2.10
N GLY A 100 13.01 -10.25 -3.37
CA GLY A 100 11.78 -9.81 -3.98
C GLY A 100 10.56 -10.67 -3.66
N ILE A 101 9.47 -10.39 -4.37
CA ILE A 101 8.20 -11.11 -4.33
C ILE A 101 7.81 -11.58 -5.73
N ALA A 102 7.05 -12.68 -5.83
CA ALA A 102 6.61 -13.25 -7.10
C ALA A 102 5.29 -12.61 -7.56
N LEU A 103 5.37 -11.37 -8.09
CA LEU A 103 4.23 -10.54 -8.48
C LEU A 103 3.23 -11.25 -9.41
N PHE A 104 3.70 -12.16 -10.28
CA PHE A 104 2.86 -12.86 -11.25
C PHE A 104 2.57 -14.32 -10.86
N TYR A 105 2.78 -14.71 -9.60
CA TYR A 105 2.41 -16.05 -9.13
C TYR A 105 0.88 -16.23 -9.19
N PRO A 106 0.33 -17.41 -9.60
CA PRO A 106 1.02 -18.67 -9.90
C PRO A 106 1.57 -18.80 -11.32
N LEU A 107 1.32 -17.86 -12.22
CA LEU A 107 1.75 -17.92 -13.63
C LEU A 107 3.27 -17.91 -13.78
N SER A 108 3.97 -17.17 -12.91
CA SER A 108 5.43 -17.11 -12.87
C SER A 108 5.94 -17.12 -11.43
N PRO A 109 6.89 -18.01 -11.09
CA PRO A 109 7.52 -18.04 -9.77
C PRO A 109 8.66 -17.02 -9.62
N LYS A 110 8.96 -16.22 -10.65
CA LYS A 110 10.06 -15.24 -10.65
C LYS A 110 9.81 -14.16 -9.60
N GLU A 111 10.79 -13.94 -8.72
CA GLU A 111 10.77 -12.88 -7.71
C GLU A 111 11.34 -11.58 -8.29
N TYR A 112 10.70 -10.46 -7.98
CA TYR A 112 11.08 -9.12 -8.43
C TYR A 112 11.47 -8.27 -7.23
N ASN A 113 12.62 -7.61 -7.29
CA ASN A 113 13.12 -6.64 -6.30
C ASN A 113 13.92 -5.55 -6.98
N LEU A 114 14.10 -4.43 -6.30
CA LEU A 114 15.01 -3.38 -6.71
C LEU A 114 16.40 -3.60 -6.07
N PRO A 115 17.49 -3.20 -6.74
CA PRO A 115 18.86 -3.41 -6.24
C PRO A 115 19.24 -2.48 -5.07
N VAL A 116 18.29 -1.71 -4.56
CA VAL A 116 18.48 -0.75 -3.45
C VAL A 116 18.10 -1.32 -2.08
N GLY A 117 17.49 -2.52 -2.04
CA GLY A 117 17.03 -3.17 -0.81
C GLY A 117 18.17 -3.51 0.16
N ILE A 118 17.84 -3.54 1.43
CA ILE A 118 18.76 -3.88 2.53
C ILE A 118 18.37 -5.21 3.19
N PRO A 119 19.32 -5.91 3.86
CA PRO A 119 18.98 -7.07 4.66
C PRO A 119 17.97 -6.72 5.77
N VAL A 120 16.99 -7.59 5.99
CA VAL A 120 15.94 -7.42 7.01
C VAL A 120 16.51 -7.26 8.43
N SER A 121 17.70 -7.83 8.68
CA SER A 121 18.42 -7.72 9.96
C SER A 121 19.20 -6.43 10.11
N SER A 122 19.22 -5.55 9.11
CA SER A 122 19.95 -4.29 9.17
C SER A 122 19.38 -3.33 10.21
N SER A 123 20.24 -2.66 10.97
CA SER A 123 19.84 -1.58 11.88
C SER A 123 19.20 -0.37 11.16
N ARG A 124 19.36 -0.29 9.83
CA ARG A 124 18.77 0.76 8.98
C ARG A 124 17.39 0.39 8.45
N SER A 125 16.83 -0.77 8.80
CA SER A 125 15.54 -1.22 8.26
C SER A 125 14.39 -0.25 8.57
N ASP A 126 14.35 0.31 9.79
CA ASP A 126 13.34 1.29 10.17
C ASP A 126 13.48 2.61 9.37
N LEU A 127 14.73 3.05 9.12
CA LEU A 127 14.99 4.23 8.28
C LEU A 127 14.50 4.02 6.84
N VAL A 128 14.80 2.87 6.25
CA VAL A 128 14.31 2.54 4.90
C VAL A 128 12.78 2.48 4.87
N THR A 129 12.15 1.91 5.89
CA THR A 129 10.69 1.90 6.03
C THR A 129 10.14 3.32 6.02
N VAL A 130 10.70 4.23 6.84
CA VAL A 130 10.26 5.63 6.88
C VAL A 130 10.45 6.34 5.53
N LEU A 131 11.59 6.15 4.87
CA LEU A 131 11.86 6.77 3.56
C LEU A 131 10.88 6.28 2.49
N VAL A 132 10.57 4.98 2.45
CA VAL A 132 9.56 4.42 1.53
C VAL A 132 8.18 5.00 1.85
N THR A 133 7.80 5.06 3.13
CA THR A 133 6.51 5.66 3.53
C THR A 133 6.39 7.13 3.12
N VAL A 134 7.45 7.92 3.31
CA VAL A 134 7.46 9.34 2.87
C VAL A 134 7.28 9.44 1.35
N ALA A 135 7.94 8.56 0.59
CA ALA A 135 7.76 8.51 -0.87
C ALA A 135 6.33 8.12 -1.27
N GLU A 136 5.72 7.15 -0.58
CA GLU A 136 4.32 6.73 -0.81
C GLU A 136 3.33 7.86 -0.50
N VAL A 137 3.47 8.54 0.64
CA VAL A 137 2.63 9.71 1.00
C VAL A 137 2.82 10.85 0.00
N GLY A 138 4.07 11.12 -0.40
CA GLY A 138 4.38 12.13 -1.42
C GLY A 138 3.77 11.80 -2.77
N ALA A 139 3.84 10.54 -3.21
CA ALA A 139 3.20 10.08 -4.44
C ALA A 139 1.67 10.19 -4.37
N PHE A 140 1.07 9.82 -3.23
CA PHE A 140 -0.37 9.99 -3.01
C PHE A 140 -0.79 11.46 -3.06
N ALA A 141 -0.10 12.35 -2.35
CA ALA A 141 -0.38 13.78 -2.36
C ALA A 141 -0.20 14.38 -3.76
N GLY A 142 0.88 14.01 -4.46
CA GLY A 142 1.13 14.41 -5.83
C GLY A 142 0.01 13.95 -6.78
N GLY A 143 -0.42 12.71 -6.66
CA GLY A 143 -1.57 12.17 -7.41
C GLY A 143 -2.86 12.94 -7.14
N LEU A 144 -3.16 13.19 -5.87
CA LEU A 144 -4.38 13.87 -5.46
C LEU A 144 -4.42 15.33 -5.92
N TYR A 145 -3.33 16.08 -5.74
CA TYR A 145 -3.34 17.54 -5.97
C TYR A 145 -2.98 17.96 -7.40
N TYR A 146 -2.24 17.12 -8.14
CA TYR A 146 -1.79 17.47 -9.50
C TYR A 146 -2.40 16.58 -10.59
N LEU A 147 -2.49 15.25 -10.39
CA LEU A 147 -2.99 14.37 -11.44
C LEU A 147 -4.52 14.27 -11.46
N LEU A 148 -5.17 14.21 -10.30
CA LEU A 148 -6.62 14.04 -10.25
C LEU A 148 -7.38 15.22 -10.86
N PRO A 149 -7.02 16.51 -10.61
CA PRO A 149 -7.66 17.63 -11.28
C PRO A 149 -7.51 17.61 -12.81
N GLU A 150 -6.33 17.24 -13.31
CA GLU A 150 -6.07 17.14 -14.76
C GLU A 150 -6.92 16.02 -15.39
N VAL A 151 -6.97 14.84 -14.74
CA VAL A 151 -7.77 13.70 -15.21
C VAL A 151 -9.26 14.04 -15.19
N THR A 152 -9.75 14.68 -14.14
CA THR A 152 -11.18 15.06 -14.05
C THR A 152 -11.56 16.10 -15.09
N ALA A 153 -10.70 17.11 -15.35
CA ALA A 153 -10.91 18.07 -16.42
C ALA A 153 -10.97 17.40 -17.80
N TYR A 154 -10.00 16.54 -18.10
CA TYR A 154 -9.93 15.82 -19.36
C TYR A 154 -11.14 14.89 -19.60
N THR A 155 -11.57 14.15 -18.58
CA THR A 155 -12.72 13.24 -18.69
C THR A 155 -14.04 14.02 -18.82
N ALA A 156 -14.15 15.19 -18.16
CA ALA A 156 -15.32 16.08 -18.33
C ALA A 156 -15.44 16.61 -19.76
N GLU A 157 -14.33 16.99 -20.41
CA GLU A 157 -14.29 17.38 -21.83
C GLU A 157 -14.75 16.24 -22.74
N MET A 158 -14.47 14.99 -22.38
CA MET A 158 -14.89 13.79 -23.12
C MET A 158 -16.33 13.33 -22.80
N GLY A 159 -17.03 13.98 -21.87
CA GLY A 159 -18.36 13.59 -21.41
C GLY A 159 -18.38 12.32 -20.54
N ILE A 160 -17.23 11.95 -19.95
CA ILE A 160 -17.10 10.77 -19.08
C ILE A 160 -17.16 11.23 -17.62
N ALA A 161 -18.17 10.77 -16.87
CA ALA A 161 -18.23 10.98 -15.41
C ALA A 161 -17.37 9.96 -14.70
N LEU A 162 -16.38 10.42 -13.91
CA LEU A 162 -15.64 9.56 -13.00
C LEU A 162 -16.46 9.33 -11.73
N PRO A 163 -16.56 8.11 -11.22
CA PRO A 163 -17.14 7.82 -9.91
C PRO A 163 -16.11 8.22 -8.83
N LEU A 164 -16.16 9.47 -8.35
CA LEU A 164 -15.33 9.97 -7.25
C LEU A 164 -16.10 9.92 -5.94
#